data_d17a26f30e984ec097295a6fc37cff0e
#
_entry.id   d17a26f30e984ec097295a6fc37cff0e
#
_cell.length_a   1.000
_cell.length_b   1.000
_cell.length_c   1.000
_cell.angle_alpha   90.00
_cell.angle_beta   90.00
_cell.angle_gamma   90.00
#
_symmetry.space_group_name_H-M   'P 1'
#
loop_
_entity.id
_entity.type
_entity.pdbx_description
1 polymer ?
#
loop_
_entity_poly.entity_id
_entity_poly.type
_entity_poly.pdbx_seq_one_letter_code
_entity_poly.pdbx_strand_id
1 'polypeptide(L)'
;MRKDIDIDSLMADTWLTVAQLRHGARAPDGNALYKNCCAQVESVRDALEHAGYDSESITHISYAQCALLDEAVMNRKPMSADAETSSPDSESETETPQKADVDEGIKAWRAAPLQARYFGSLRAGGALYERIAQVLRQPSPVPAVLTCYQRVLALGFQGQFSLFGVGQKQREEVIAALNERVQPLEADVDLVVQKSGKRRYNILRSVWFWIILAVVLTSLVWAGGYLWLQDLLRQQLPELR
;
A
#
# COMPACT_ATOMS: atom_id res chain seq x y z
N MET A 1 -12.17 28.86 -0.15
CA MET A 1 -11.36 28.84 1.09
C MET A 1 -10.72 27.46 1.16
N ARG A 2 -9.38 27.38 1.07
CA ARG A 2 -8.66 26.11 1.08
C ARG A 2 -8.83 25.46 2.46
N LYS A 3 -9.28 24.18 2.49
CA LYS A 3 -9.33 23.39 3.70
C LYS A 3 -7.94 22.80 3.95
N ASP A 4 -7.41 23.02 5.14
CA ASP A 4 -6.12 22.40 5.51
C ASP A 4 -6.29 20.88 5.62
N ILE A 5 -5.47 20.15 4.88
CA ILE A 5 -5.49 18.68 4.85
C ILE A 5 -4.22 18.18 5.50
N ASP A 6 -4.36 17.21 6.38
CA ASP A 6 -3.25 16.41 6.88
C ASP A 6 -2.76 15.46 5.78
N ILE A 7 -1.58 15.77 5.22
CA ILE A 7 -0.95 14.99 4.15
C ILE A 7 -0.57 13.59 4.64
N ASP A 8 -0.19 13.43 5.89
CA ASP A 8 0.19 12.13 6.43
C ASP A 8 -1.01 11.17 6.48
N SER A 9 -2.17 11.67 6.90
CA SER A 9 -3.42 10.91 6.87
C SER A 9 -3.91 10.64 5.44
N LEU A 10 -3.81 11.63 4.54
CA LEU A 10 -4.25 11.49 3.16
C LEU A 10 -3.44 10.44 2.39
N MET A 11 -2.14 10.40 2.61
CA MET A 11 -1.22 9.52 1.89
C MET A 11 -0.84 8.25 2.69
N ALA A 12 -1.53 7.96 3.79
CA ALA A 12 -1.21 6.83 4.68
C ALA A 12 -1.14 5.49 3.94
N ASP A 13 -2.06 5.23 3.01
CA ASP A 13 -2.05 4.00 2.20
C ASP A 13 -0.83 3.93 1.28
N THR A 14 -0.39 5.07 0.74
CA THR A 14 0.83 5.16 -0.09
C THR A 14 2.07 4.91 0.76
N TRP A 15 2.17 5.55 1.93
CA TRP A 15 3.29 5.34 2.85
C TRP A 15 3.40 3.89 3.28
N LEU A 16 2.27 3.25 3.59
CA LEU A 16 2.21 1.85 3.97
C LEU A 16 2.64 0.94 2.81
N THR A 17 2.14 1.19 1.61
CA THR A 17 2.51 0.42 0.40
C THR A 17 4.02 0.48 0.14
N VAL A 18 4.60 1.68 0.20
CA VAL A 18 6.05 1.88 0.01
C VAL A 18 6.86 1.19 1.11
N ALA A 19 6.44 1.32 2.36
CA ALA A 19 7.10 0.65 3.49
C ALA A 19 7.08 -0.88 3.32
N GLN A 20 5.93 -1.45 2.96
CA GLN A 20 5.80 -2.88 2.69
C GLN A 20 6.71 -3.36 1.55
N LEU A 21 6.74 -2.63 0.42
CA LEU A 21 7.59 -2.97 -0.72
C LEU A 21 9.07 -2.91 -0.37
N ARG A 22 9.50 -1.93 0.42
CA ARG A 22 10.90 -1.79 0.86
C ARG A 22 11.32 -2.86 1.85
N HIS A 23 10.40 -3.38 2.67
CA HIS A 23 10.64 -4.48 3.58
C HIS A 23 10.47 -5.87 2.93
N GLY A 24 10.39 -5.92 1.61
CA GLY A 24 10.35 -7.16 0.85
C GLY A 24 8.98 -7.85 0.80
N ALA A 25 7.90 -7.14 1.15
CA ALA A 25 6.56 -7.70 1.00
C ALA A 25 6.31 -8.07 -0.47
N ARG A 26 5.84 -9.29 -0.69
CA ARG A 26 5.47 -9.76 -2.02
C ARG A 26 4.05 -9.31 -2.35
N ALA A 27 3.89 -8.66 -3.50
CA ALA A 27 2.57 -8.51 -4.10
C ALA A 27 2.28 -9.80 -4.87
N PRO A 28 1.26 -10.57 -4.49
CA PRO A 28 0.93 -11.82 -5.17
C PRO A 28 0.51 -11.59 -6.63
N ASP A 29 -0.01 -10.40 -6.94
CA ASP A 29 -0.39 -9.98 -8.29
C ASP A 29 0.13 -8.56 -8.55
N GLY A 30 1.07 -8.43 -9.49
CA GLY A 30 1.66 -7.14 -9.88
C GLY A 30 0.66 -6.22 -10.58
N ASN A 31 -0.31 -6.76 -11.30
CA ASN A 31 -1.37 -5.98 -11.95
C ASN A 31 -2.35 -5.42 -10.91
N ALA A 32 -2.68 -6.19 -9.88
CA ALA A 32 -3.51 -5.72 -8.77
C ALA A 32 -2.79 -4.63 -7.98
N LEU A 33 -1.49 -4.77 -7.73
CA LEU A 33 -0.68 -3.72 -7.12
C LEU A 33 -0.69 -2.44 -7.95
N TYR A 34 -0.49 -2.55 -9.26
CA TYR A 34 -0.51 -1.40 -10.17
C TYR A 34 -1.86 -0.67 -10.13
N LYS A 35 -2.97 -1.41 -10.24
CA LYS A 35 -4.31 -0.83 -10.15
C LYS A 35 -4.58 -0.16 -8.80
N ASN A 36 -4.12 -0.78 -7.72
CA ASN A 36 -4.25 -0.21 -6.38
C ASN A 36 -3.47 1.10 -6.25
N CYS A 37 -2.23 1.16 -6.75
CA CYS A 37 -1.44 2.39 -6.75
C CYS A 37 -2.06 3.48 -7.62
N CYS A 38 -2.62 3.14 -8.79
CA CYS A 38 -3.39 4.10 -9.59
C CYS A 38 -4.58 4.67 -8.81
N ALA A 39 -5.36 3.81 -8.15
CA ALA A 39 -6.50 4.24 -7.35
C ALA A 39 -6.08 5.14 -6.16
N GLN A 40 -4.94 4.86 -5.53
CA GLN A 40 -4.38 5.72 -4.48
C GLN A 40 -4.03 7.12 -5.04
N VAL A 41 -3.38 7.18 -6.21
CA VAL A 41 -3.04 8.48 -6.84
C VAL A 41 -4.30 9.27 -7.20
N GLU A 42 -5.30 8.62 -7.78
CA GLU A 42 -6.57 9.26 -8.12
C GLU A 42 -7.30 9.75 -6.87
N SER A 43 -7.40 8.93 -5.83
CA SER A 43 -8.01 9.32 -4.55
C SER A 43 -7.35 10.53 -3.90
N VAL A 44 -6.01 10.61 -3.93
CA VAL A 44 -5.26 11.75 -3.38
C VAL A 44 -5.55 13.01 -4.20
N ARG A 45 -5.55 12.92 -5.53
CA ARG A 45 -5.85 14.05 -6.41
C ARG A 45 -7.25 14.59 -6.20
N ASP A 46 -8.25 13.69 -6.16
CA ASP A 46 -9.64 14.06 -5.92
C ASP A 46 -9.84 14.74 -4.55
N ALA A 47 -9.21 14.20 -3.51
CA ALA A 47 -9.30 14.77 -2.17
C ALA A 47 -8.67 16.18 -2.10
N LEU A 48 -7.53 16.40 -2.75
CA LEU A 48 -6.88 17.70 -2.82
C LEU A 48 -7.72 18.71 -3.61
N GLU A 49 -8.32 18.29 -4.72
CA GLU A 49 -9.20 19.11 -5.54
C GLU A 49 -10.45 19.53 -4.75
N HIS A 50 -11.10 18.59 -4.06
CA HIS A 50 -12.26 18.87 -3.20
C HIS A 50 -11.91 19.77 -2.00
N ALA A 51 -10.68 19.77 -1.55
CA ALA A 51 -10.20 20.67 -0.50
C ALA A 51 -9.83 22.07 -1.01
N GLY A 52 -9.88 22.28 -2.33
CA GLY A 52 -9.59 23.56 -2.96
C GLY A 52 -8.10 23.88 -3.11
N TYR A 53 -7.27 22.87 -3.27
CA TYR A 53 -5.88 23.07 -3.66
C TYR A 53 -5.77 23.47 -5.13
N ASP A 54 -4.78 24.28 -5.45
CA ASP A 54 -4.49 24.69 -6.82
C ASP A 54 -3.87 23.55 -7.63
N SER A 55 -4.03 23.59 -8.94
CA SER A 55 -3.55 22.55 -9.86
C SER A 55 -2.02 22.32 -9.77
N GLU A 56 -1.24 23.37 -9.46
CA GLU A 56 0.20 23.25 -9.27
C GLU A 56 0.53 22.42 -8.04
N SER A 57 -0.10 22.70 -6.89
CA SER A 57 0.07 21.93 -5.65
C SER A 57 -0.34 20.48 -5.82
N ILE A 58 -1.48 20.22 -6.48
CA ILE A 58 -1.94 18.85 -6.78
C ILE A 58 -0.92 18.13 -7.67
N THR A 59 -0.38 18.82 -8.66
CA THR A 59 0.64 18.28 -9.55
C THR A 59 1.93 17.93 -8.78
N HIS A 60 2.39 18.79 -7.88
CA HIS A 60 3.57 18.53 -7.06
C HIS A 60 3.41 17.29 -6.16
N ILE A 61 2.29 17.19 -5.45
CA ILE A 61 2.00 16.08 -4.53
C ILE A 61 1.84 14.77 -5.31
N SER A 62 1.03 14.77 -6.37
CA SER A 62 0.79 13.58 -7.19
C SER A 62 2.07 13.09 -7.89
N TYR A 63 2.91 14.02 -8.35
CA TYR A 63 4.19 13.69 -8.96
C TYR A 63 5.14 13.01 -7.98
N ALA A 64 5.23 13.54 -6.76
CA ALA A 64 6.04 12.97 -5.70
C ALA A 64 5.55 11.57 -5.28
N GLN A 65 4.23 11.38 -5.21
CA GLN A 65 3.60 10.08 -4.94
C GLN A 65 3.96 9.06 -6.03
N CYS A 66 3.76 9.41 -7.30
CA CYS A 66 4.10 8.53 -8.42
C CYS A 66 5.59 8.18 -8.45
N ALA A 67 6.47 9.17 -8.24
CA ALA A 67 7.91 8.97 -8.23
C ALA A 67 8.35 7.96 -7.15
N LEU A 68 7.82 8.12 -5.94
CA LEU A 68 8.12 7.24 -4.81
C LEU A 68 7.61 5.81 -5.03
N LEU A 69 6.39 5.65 -5.55
CA LEU A 69 5.80 4.34 -5.84
C LEU A 69 6.57 3.63 -6.97
N ASP A 70 6.87 4.33 -8.06
CA ASP A 70 7.64 3.79 -9.17
C ASP A 70 9.02 3.32 -8.70
N GLU A 71 9.73 4.14 -7.90
CA GLU A 71 11.03 3.77 -7.36
C GLU A 71 10.94 2.58 -6.41
N ALA A 72 9.94 2.55 -5.52
CA ALA A 72 9.77 1.46 -4.55
C ALA A 72 9.52 0.11 -5.24
N VAL A 73 8.73 0.10 -6.32
CA VAL A 73 8.47 -1.11 -7.10
C VAL A 73 9.69 -1.55 -7.89
N MET A 74 10.39 -0.60 -8.53
CA MET A 74 11.56 -0.89 -9.38
C MET A 74 12.78 -1.36 -8.58
N ASN A 75 12.97 -0.81 -7.38
CA ASN A 75 14.09 -1.14 -6.48
C ASN A 75 13.76 -2.26 -5.50
N ARG A 76 12.59 -2.90 -5.63
CA ARG A 76 12.22 -4.03 -4.79
C ARG A 76 13.24 -5.15 -4.94
N LYS A 77 13.94 -5.48 -3.85
CA LYS A 77 14.77 -6.69 -3.80
C LYS A 77 13.83 -7.90 -3.73
N PRO A 78 13.91 -8.84 -4.68
CA PRO A 78 13.23 -10.11 -4.47
C PRO A 78 13.84 -10.71 -3.20
N MET A 79 13.01 -11.00 -2.21
CA MET A 79 13.45 -11.76 -1.05
C MET A 79 13.79 -13.16 -1.60
N SER A 80 15.09 -13.44 -1.74
CA SER A 80 15.57 -14.75 -2.08
C SER A 80 14.97 -15.76 -1.11
N ALA A 81 14.42 -16.83 -1.65
CA ALA A 81 13.83 -17.94 -0.88
C ALA A 81 14.90 -18.76 -0.11
N ASP A 82 16.10 -18.20 0.09
CA ASP A 82 17.28 -18.87 0.61
C ASP A 82 17.57 -18.47 2.04
N ALA A 83 16.64 -18.79 2.93
CA ALA A 83 16.94 -18.81 4.36
C ALA A 83 16.31 -20.01 5.06
N GLU A 84 16.16 -21.16 4.36
CA GLU A 84 16.07 -22.46 5.05
C GLU A 84 16.34 -23.59 4.06
N THR A 85 17.34 -24.40 4.43
CA THR A 85 17.68 -25.72 3.88
C THR A 85 18.71 -25.74 2.75
N SER A 86 19.97 -25.71 3.14
CA SER A 86 21.05 -26.38 2.41
C SER A 86 20.76 -27.90 2.37
N SER A 87 20.34 -28.38 1.21
CA SER A 87 20.54 -29.78 0.79
C SER A 87 20.88 -29.77 -0.70
N PRO A 88 22.05 -30.29 -1.09
CA PRO A 88 22.40 -30.44 -2.48
C PRO A 88 21.73 -31.72 -2.97
N ASP A 89 20.87 -31.62 -3.94
CA ASP A 89 20.45 -32.63 -4.91
C ASP A 89 18.94 -32.58 -5.16
N SER A 90 18.58 -31.84 -6.19
CA SER A 90 17.57 -32.23 -7.18
C SER A 90 17.37 -31.08 -8.19
N GLU A 91 17.93 -31.23 -9.34
CA GLU A 91 17.52 -30.57 -10.57
C GLU A 91 16.06 -30.97 -10.87
N SER A 92 15.12 -30.09 -10.67
CA SER A 92 13.87 -30.10 -11.42
C SER A 92 13.36 -28.67 -11.50
N GLU A 93 13.53 -28.08 -12.67
CA GLU A 93 12.95 -26.84 -13.12
C GLU A 93 11.42 -26.98 -13.10
N THR A 94 10.80 -26.67 -11.99
CA THR A 94 9.37 -26.40 -11.95
C THR A 94 9.23 -24.91 -11.63
N GLU A 95 9.14 -24.10 -12.69
CA GLU A 95 8.77 -22.68 -12.57
C GLU A 95 7.42 -22.61 -11.84
N THR A 96 7.46 -22.21 -10.57
CA THR A 96 6.24 -22.00 -9.80
C THR A 96 5.45 -20.83 -10.42
N PRO A 97 4.13 -20.96 -10.64
CA PRO A 97 3.28 -19.94 -11.26
C PRO A 97 3.40 -18.56 -10.62
N GLN A 98 3.73 -18.47 -9.33
CA GLN A 98 3.91 -17.22 -8.59
C GLN A 98 5.11 -16.38 -9.04
N LYS A 99 6.16 -16.99 -9.60
CA LYS A 99 7.35 -16.24 -10.07
C LYS A 99 7.09 -15.60 -11.42
N ALA A 100 6.30 -16.25 -12.27
CA ALA A 100 5.89 -15.73 -13.58
C ALA A 100 4.96 -14.53 -13.44
N ASP A 101 3.94 -14.58 -12.55
CA ASP A 101 2.97 -13.51 -12.33
C ASP A 101 3.61 -12.23 -11.75
N VAL A 102 4.57 -12.39 -10.84
CA VAL A 102 5.32 -11.24 -10.27
C VAL A 102 6.18 -10.58 -11.35
N ASP A 103 6.74 -11.36 -12.26
CA ASP A 103 7.57 -10.84 -13.36
C ASP A 103 6.71 -10.14 -14.43
N GLU A 104 5.51 -10.63 -14.73
CA GLU A 104 4.57 -9.98 -15.66
C GLU A 104 4.05 -8.64 -15.09
N GLY A 105 3.74 -8.57 -13.82
CA GLY A 105 3.34 -7.32 -13.17
C GLY A 105 4.43 -6.26 -13.19
N ILE A 106 5.69 -6.65 -12.97
CA ILE A 106 6.85 -5.76 -13.08
C ILE A 106 7.08 -5.34 -14.55
N LYS A 107 6.89 -6.22 -15.50
CA LYS A 107 6.97 -5.89 -16.92
C LYS A 107 5.93 -4.86 -17.33
N ALA A 108 4.68 -5.05 -16.91
CA ALA A 108 3.60 -4.08 -17.14
C ALA A 108 3.91 -2.72 -16.51
N TRP A 109 4.45 -2.70 -15.29
CA TRP A 109 4.86 -1.46 -14.63
C TRP A 109 6.01 -0.76 -15.33
N ARG A 110 7.04 -1.51 -15.78
CA ARG A 110 8.16 -0.96 -16.57
C ARG A 110 7.70 -0.39 -17.91
N ALA A 111 6.69 -0.98 -18.53
CA ALA A 111 6.12 -0.48 -19.78
C ALA A 111 5.34 0.82 -19.60
N ALA A 112 4.66 0.99 -18.46
CA ALA A 112 3.86 2.17 -18.16
C ALA A 112 3.99 2.58 -16.67
N PRO A 113 5.15 3.15 -16.25
CA PRO A 113 5.29 3.69 -14.90
C PRO A 113 4.22 4.73 -14.61
N LEU A 114 3.85 4.89 -13.34
CA LEU A 114 2.84 5.88 -12.93
C LEU A 114 3.18 7.30 -13.41
N GLN A 115 4.46 7.68 -13.35
CA GLN A 115 4.90 8.98 -13.88
C GLN A 115 4.68 9.13 -15.37
N ALA A 116 4.91 8.08 -16.17
CA ALA A 116 4.63 8.11 -17.59
C ALA A 116 3.13 8.24 -17.86
N ARG A 117 2.31 7.51 -17.10
CA ARG A 117 0.86 7.52 -17.22
C ARG A 117 0.23 8.88 -16.90
N TYR A 118 0.65 9.51 -15.79
CA TYR A 118 0.01 10.73 -15.29
C TYR A 118 0.68 12.02 -15.77
N PHE A 119 1.95 11.96 -16.13
CA PHE A 119 2.74 13.15 -16.46
C PHE A 119 3.50 13.07 -17.79
N GLY A 120 3.40 11.95 -18.51
CA GLY A 120 4.07 11.76 -19.79
C GLY A 120 5.61 11.77 -19.70
N SER A 121 6.18 11.62 -18.51
CA SER A 121 7.62 11.73 -18.26
C SER A 121 8.20 10.44 -17.71
N LEU A 122 9.32 10.01 -18.28
CA LEU A 122 10.10 8.87 -17.79
C LEU A 122 11.33 9.31 -16.95
N ARG A 123 11.56 10.62 -16.80
CA ARG A 123 12.72 11.18 -16.09
C ARG A 123 12.43 11.43 -14.60
N ALA A 124 11.99 10.41 -13.91
CA ALA A 124 11.52 10.50 -12.55
C ALA A 124 12.52 11.08 -11.55
N GLY A 125 13.73 10.55 -11.56
CA GLY A 125 14.69 10.78 -10.51
C GLY A 125 15.24 12.19 -10.41
N GLY A 126 15.48 12.84 -11.55
CA GLY A 126 16.01 14.22 -11.59
C GLY A 126 14.92 15.27 -11.44
N ALA A 127 13.81 15.08 -12.12
CA ALA A 127 12.72 16.05 -12.15
C ALA A 127 12.07 16.29 -10.77
N LEU A 128 12.06 15.31 -9.86
CA LEU A 128 11.54 15.53 -8.51
C LEU A 128 12.41 16.53 -7.72
N TYR A 129 13.73 16.42 -7.78
CA TYR A 129 14.62 17.34 -7.09
C TYR A 129 14.57 18.75 -7.68
N GLU A 130 14.40 18.89 -9.00
CA GLU A 130 14.17 20.18 -9.64
C GLU A 130 12.87 20.82 -9.14
N ARG A 131 11.79 20.05 -9.02
CA ARG A 131 10.50 20.52 -8.47
C ARG A 131 10.62 20.91 -7.00
N ILE A 132 11.33 20.15 -6.19
CA ILE A 132 11.61 20.49 -4.79
C ILE A 132 12.37 21.84 -4.74
N ALA A 133 13.42 21.99 -5.54
CA ALA A 133 14.20 23.23 -5.59
C ALA A 133 13.35 24.44 -6.05
N GLN A 134 12.42 24.22 -6.97
CA GLN A 134 11.47 25.24 -7.41
C GLN A 134 10.55 25.68 -6.27
N VAL A 135 9.94 24.75 -5.55
CA VAL A 135 9.05 25.03 -4.42
C VAL A 135 9.81 25.71 -3.26
N LEU A 136 11.05 25.27 -2.98
CA LEU A 136 11.88 25.89 -1.93
C LEU A 136 12.24 27.34 -2.24
N ARG A 137 12.25 27.76 -3.52
CA ARG A 137 12.52 29.15 -3.93
C ARG A 137 11.28 30.04 -3.85
N GLN A 138 10.09 29.47 -3.73
CA GLN A 138 8.86 30.25 -3.60
C GLN A 138 8.87 31.05 -2.29
N PRO A 139 8.39 32.30 -2.29
CA PRO A 139 8.36 33.13 -1.08
C PRO A 139 7.35 32.60 -0.03
N SER A 140 6.29 31.92 -0.48
CA SER A 140 5.26 31.34 0.38
C SER A 140 4.85 29.96 -0.17
N PRO A 141 5.69 28.93 0.02
CA PRO A 141 5.37 27.59 -0.46
C PRO A 141 4.20 26.99 0.32
N VAL A 142 3.43 26.15 -0.33
CA VAL A 142 2.29 25.47 0.27
C VAL A 142 2.78 24.42 1.26
N PRO A 143 2.41 24.48 2.57
CA PRO A 143 2.94 23.57 3.59
C PRO A 143 2.70 22.09 3.27
N ALA A 144 1.52 21.75 2.73
CA ALA A 144 1.18 20.39 2.32
C ALA A 144 2.16 19.81 1.28
N VAL A 145 2.62 20.64 0.31
CA VAL A 145 3.61 20.23 -0.69
C VAL A 145 4.97 19.98 -0.05
N LEU A 146 5.41 20.87 0.86
CA LEU A 146 6.67 20.70 1.58
C LEU A 146 6.66 19.43 2.44
N THR A 147 5.56 19.21 3.17
CA THR A 147 5.39 17.99 3.99
C THR A 147 5.44 16.73 3.11
N CYS A 148 4.73 16.72 1.99
CA CYS A 148 4.78 15.59 1.06
C CYS A 148 6.20 15.30 0.59
N TYR A 149 6.95 16.31 0.15
CA TYR A 149 8.34 16.13 -0.29
C TYR A 149 9.26 15.63 0.82
N GLN A 150 9.10 16.18 2.02
CA GLN A 150 9.89 15.74 3.18
C GLN A 150 9.61 14.26 3.50
N ARG A 151 8.35 13.81 3.49
CA ARG A 151 7.98 12.41 3.70
C ARG A 151 8.52 11.48 2.62
N VAL A 152 8.43 11.89 1.35
CA VAL A 152 8.97 11.13 0.20
C VAL A 152 10.47 10.90 0.35
N LEU A 153 11.23 11.93 0.73
CA LEU A 153 12.67 11.80 0.96
C LEU A 153 12.99 11.00 2.23
N ALA A 154 12.21 11.16 3.31
CA ALA A 154 12.34 10.41 4.55
C ALA A 154 12.06 8.91 4.35
N LEU A 155 11.08 8.57 3.51
CA LEU A 155 10.81 7.18 3.08
C LEU A 155 11.90 6.62 2.16
N GLY A 156 12.95 7.39 1.88
CA GLY A 156 14.17 6.94 1.24
C GLY A 156 14.16 7.04 -0.29
N PHE A 157 13.37 7.92 -0.88
CA PHE A 157 13.48 8.22 -2.31
C PHE A 157 14.89 8.71 -2.63
N GLN A 158 15.53 8.09 -3.61
CA GLN A 158 16.89 8.41 -4.05
C GLN A 158 16.90 9.11 -5.41
N GLY A 159 16.09 8.66 -6.35
CA GLY A 159 16.00 9.20 -7.69
C GLY A 159 17.37 9.23 -8.40
N GLN A 160 17.78 10.41 -8.86
CA GLN A 160 19.07 10.59 -9.55
C GLN A 160 20.30 10.29 -8.69
N PHE A 161 20.17 10.28 -7.38
CA PHE A 161 21.27 10.00 -6.45
C PHE A 161 21.40 8.51 -6.08
N SER A 162 20.61 7.64 -6.73
CA SER A 162 20.69 6.18 -6.54
C SER A 162 21.99 5.58 -7.09
N LEU A 163 22.66 6.27 -8.01
CA LEU A 163 23.86 5.80 -8.67
C LEU A 163 25.13 6.26 -7.93
N PHE A 164 25.88 5.31 -7.38
CA PHE A 164 27.27 5.42 -6.94
C PHE A 164 27.64 6.48 -5.90
N GLY A 165 26.76 6.83 -4.98
CA GLY A 165 27.13 7.73 -3.87
C GLY A 165 27.45 9.17 -4.30
N VAL A 166 27.40 9.48 -5.59
CA VAL A 166 27.61 10.83 -6.13
C VAL A 166 26.36 11.65 -5.84
N GLY A 167 26.52 12.76 -5.12
CA GLY A 167 25.41 13.67 -4.81
C GLY A 167 24.70 13.37 -3.46
N GLN A 168 25.16 12.42 -2.68
CA GLN A 168 24.62 12.16 -1.34
C GLN A 168 24.56 13.43 -0.49
N LYS A 169 25.63 14.24 -0.54
CA LYS A 169 25.70 15.52 0.14
C LYS A 169 24.64 16.51 -0.32
N GLN A 170 24.40 16.58 -1.63
CA GLN A 170 23.34 17.43 -2.18
C GLN A 170 21.94 16.96 -1.74
N ARG A 171 21.71 15.64 -1.67
CA ARG A 171 20.48 15.08 -1.13
C ARG A 171 20.28 15.46 0.35
N GLU A 172 21.32 15.37 1.15
CA GLU A 172 21.30 15.76 2.58
C GLU A 172 21.00 17.25 2.74
N GLU A 173 21.58 18.11 1.90
CA GLU A 173 21.29 19.55 1.89
C GLU A 173 19.82 19.85 1.59
N VAL A 174 19.22 19.15 0.62
CA VAL A 174 17.80 19.28 0.31
C VAL A 174 16.91 18.79 1.45
N ILE A 175 17.27 17.69 2.09
CA ILE A 175 16.55 17.17 3.26
C ILE A 175 16.63 18.16 4.42
N ALA A 176 17.80 18.73 4.69
CA ALA A 176 17.99 19.74 5.73
C ALA A 176 17.13 20.99 5.46
N ALA A 177 17.13 21.49 4.24
CA ALA A 177 16.32 22.64 3.84
C ALA A 177 14.81 22.41 3.96
N LEU A 178 14.35 21.17 3.72
CA LEU A 178 12.95 20.80 3.93
C LEU A 178 12.61 20.68 5.41
N ASN A 179 13.50 20.06 6.21
CA ASN A 179 13.30 19.90 7.66
C ASN A 179 13.25 21.24 8.40
N GLU A 180 13.94 22.27 7.93
CA GLU A 180 13.85 23.62 8.48
C GLU A 180 12.48 24.27 8.27
N ARG A 181 11.74 23.86 7.23
CA ARG A 181 10.47 24.47 6.82
C ARG A 181 9.24 23.63 7.16
N VAL A 182 9.42 22.36 7.36
CA VAL A 182 8.36 21.43 7.77
C VAL A 182 8.47 21.22 9.27
N GLN A 183 7.37 21.38 9.99
CA GLN A 183 7.36 21.04 11.42
C GLN A 183 7.73 19.55 11.57
N PRO A 184 8.67 19.22 12.47
CA PRO A 184 8.94 17.82 12.76
C PRO A 184 7.61 17.15 13.12
N LEU A 185 7.45 15.90 12.71
CA LEU A 185 6.42 15.06 13.29
C LEU A 185 6.62 15.16 14.79
N GLU A 186 5.69 15.78 15.48
CA GLU A 186 5.68 15.72 16.93
C GLU A 186 5.67 14.24 17.28
N ALA A 187 6.80 13.78 17.82
CA ALA A 187 6.94 12.44 18.35
C ALA A 187 6.21 12.37 19.70
N ASP A 188 5.06 13.03 19.78
CA ASP A 188 4.07 12.74 20.80
C ASP A 188 3.35 11.47 20.36
N VAL A 189 4.15 10.40 20.40
CA VAL A 189 3.65 9.04 20.27
C VAL A 189 2.98 8.69 21.60
N ASP A 190 1.90 9.37 21.88
CA ASP A 190 0.82 8.69 22.53
C ASP A 190 0.31 7.68 21.50
N LEU A 191 0.67 6.43 21.70
CA LEU A 191 0.13 5.28 20.98
C LEU A 191 -1.37 5.14 21.30
N VAL A 192 -2.12 6.20 21.07
CA VAL A 192 -3.54 6.12 20.85
C VAL A 192 -3.67 5.50 19.47
N VAL A 193 -3.76 4.18 19.46
CA VAL A 193 -4.34 3.44 18.35
C VAL A 193 -5.72 4.09 18.11
N GLN A 194 -5.77 5.16 17.34
CA GLN A 194 -7.02 5.62 16.75
C GLN A 194 -7.48 4.43 15.90
N LYS A 195 -8.44 3.72 16.47
CA LYS A 195 -9.20 2.70 15.77
C LYS A 195 -9.74 3.37 14.52
N SER A 196 -8.97 3.28 13.44
CA SER A 196 -9.39 3.68 12.09
C SER A 196 -10.78 3.13 11.89
N GLY A 197 -11.69 4.02 11.52
CA GLY A 197 -13.11 3.77 11.44
C GLY A 197 -13.40 2.44 10.77
N LYS A 198 -14.36 1.71 11.31
CA LYS A 198 -14.85 0.40 10.93
C LYS A 198 -14.68 0.14 9.43
N ARG A 199 -13.54 -0.42 9.07
CA ARG A 199 -13.43 -1.19 7.84
C ARG A 199 -14.50 -2.26 7.97
N ARG A 200 -15.55 -2.20 7.17
CA ARG A 200 -16.54 -3.29 7.07
C ARG A 200 -15.75 -4.52 6.70
N TYR A 201 -15.36 -5.29 7.71
CA TYR A 201 -14.79 -6.60 7.51
C TYR A 201 -15.79 -7.37 6.64
N ASN A 202 -15.31 -7.81 5.51
CA ASN A 202 -16.05 -8.70 4.64
C ASN A 202 -16.10 -10.07 5.36
N ILE A 203 -17.00 -10.16 6.35
CA ILE A 203 -17.19 -11.33 7.24
C ILE A 203 -17.43 -12.59 6.37
N LEU A 204 -18.00 -12.40 5.18
CA LEU A 204 -18.27 -13.46 4.20
C LEU A 204 -16.98 -14.09 3.60
N ARG A 205 -15.82 -13.44 3.68
CA ARG A 205 -14.52 -14.00 3.24
C ARG A 205 -13.73 -14.66 4.37
N SER A 206 -14.20 -14.60 5.60
CA SER A 206 -13.55 -15.27 6.73
C SER A 206 -13.85 -16.76 6.68
N VAL A 207 -12.81 -17.58 6.61
CA VAL A 207 -12.91 -19.06 6.72
C VAL A 207 -13.62 -19.44 8.02
N TRP A 208 -13.42 -18.67 9.09
CA TRP A 208 -14.09 -18.85 10.38
C TRP A 208 -15.61 -18.71 10.31
N PHE A 209 -16.11 -17.78 9.47
CA PHE A 209 -17.56 -17.64 9.26
C PHE A 209 -18.17 -18.90 8.64
N TRP A 210 -17.51 -19.50 7.67
CA TRP A 210 -17.96 -20.73 7.03
C TRP A 210 -17.88 -21.93 7.96
N ILE A 211 -16.86 -22.00 8.82
CA ILE A 211 -16.74 -23.06 9.85
C ILE A 211 -17.89 -22.97 10.85
N ILE A 212 -18.17 -21.78 11.40
CA ILE A 212 -19.27 -21.56 12.34
C ILE A 212 -20.62 -21.89 11.68
N LEU A 213 -20.82 -21.45 10.45
CA LEU A 213 -22.04 -21.74 9.69
C LEU A 213 -22.23 -23.26 9.50
N ALA A 214 -21.19 -23.99 9.14
CA ALA A 214 -21.22 -25.44 8.98
C ALA A 214 -21.57 -26.14 10.29
N VAL A 215 -20.97 -25.73 11.43
CA VAL A 215 -21.26 -26.29 12.75
C VAL A 215 -22.70 -26.05 13.14
N VAL A 216 -23.23 -24.85 12.92
CA VAL A 216 -24.64 -24.53 13.22
C VAL A 216 -25.59 -25.37 12.37
N LEU A 217 -25.34 -25.49 11.05
CA LEU A 217 -26.18 -26.31 10.18
C LEU A 217 -26.16 -27.79 10.58
N THR A 218 -24.99 -28.33 10.89
CA THR A 218 -24.85 -29.72 11.33
C THR A 218 -25.60 -29.96 12.63
N SER A 219 -25.52 -29.03 13.59
CA SER A 219 -26.24 -29.10 14.86
C SER A 219 -27.76 -29.06 14.68
N LEU A 220 -28.25 -28.22 13.75
CA LEU A 220 -29.70 -28.16 13.46
C LEU A 220 -30.22 -29.43 12.79
N VAL A 221 -29.46 -30.02 11.86
CA VAL A 221 -29.82 -31.30 11.24
C VAL A 221 -29.86 -32.42 12.28
N TRP A 222 -28.87 -32.44 13.19
CA TRP A 222 -28.82 -33.45 14.26
C TRP A 222 -29.99 -33.31 15.24
N ALA A 223 -30.28 -32.07 15.69
CA ALA A 223 -31.40 -31.77 16.56
C ALA A 223 -32.75 -32.10 15.91
N GLY A 224 -32.94 -31.75 14.65
CA GLY A 224 -34.13 -32.08 13.86
C GLY A 224 -34.34 -33.59 13.72
N GLY A 225 -33.27 -34.32 13.41
CA GLY A 225 -33.27 -35.77 13.34
C GLY A 225 -33.60 -36.42 14.66
N TYR A 226 -33.06 -35.92 15.77
CA TYR A 226 -33.33 -36.40 17.11
C TYR A 226 -34.79 -36.20 17.52
N LEU A 227 -35.37 -35.05 17.28
CA LEU A 227 -36.78 -34.76 17.58
C LEU A 227 -37.72 -35.62 16.73
N TRP A 228 -37.40 -35.78 15.44
CA TRP A 228 -38.19 -36.62 14.53
C TRP A 228 -38.15 -38.10 14.97
N LEU A 229 -37.00 -38.60 15.38
CA LEU A 229 -36.84 -39.96 15.89
C LEU A 229 -37.65 -40.17 17.20
N GLN A 230 -37.64 -39.17 18.10
CA GLN A 230 -38.44 -39.23 19.35
C GLN A 230 -39.95 -39.24 19.02
N ASP A 231 -40.40 -38.50 18.03
CA ASP A 231 -41.79 -38.44 17.64
C ASP A 231 -42.25 -39.79 17.01
N LEU A 232 -41.39 -40.36 16.15
CA LEU A 232 -41.59 -41.72 15.59
C LEU A 232 -41.67 -42.79 16.69
N LEU A 233 -40.79 -42.75 17.68
CA LEU A 233 -40.80 -43.67 18.82
C LEU A 233 -42.06 -43.52 19.67
N ARG A 234 -42.58 -42.32 19.86
CA ARG A 234 -43.86 -42.06 20.53
C ARG A 234 -45.08 -42.59 19.76
N GLN A 235 -45.02 -42.56 18.45
CA GLN A 235 -46.10 -43.07 17.59
C GLN A 235 -46.11 -44.62 17.48
N GLN A 236 -44.91 -45.23 17.60
CA GLN A 236 -44.77 -46.68 17.46
C GLN A 236 -44.94 -47.48 18.79
N LEU A 237 -44.91 -46.79 19.96
CA LEU A 237 -45.11 -47.42 21.27
C LEU A 237 -46.31 -46.82 22.04
N PRO A 238 -47.56 -46.89 21.49
CA PRO A 238 -48.75 -46.58 22.31
C PRO A 238 -49.22 -47.75 23.16
N GLU A 239 -48.65 -48.96 23.05
CA GLU A 239 -49.18 -50.19 23.66
C GLU A 239 -48.24 -50.87 24.65
N LEU A 240 -47.74 -50.15 25.65
CA LEU A 240 -47.20 -50.82 26.88
C LEU A 240 -47.59 -49.99 28.12
N ARG A 241 -48.91 -50.07 28.39
CA ARG A 241 -49.47 -49.71 29.69
C ARG A 241 -50.51 -50.72 30.11
#